data_e242d3ac0ad517d9a0e862ba79b7077a
#
_entry.id   e242d3ac0ad517d9a0e862ba79b7077a
#
_cell.length_a   1.000
_cell.length_b   1.000
_cell.length_c   1.000
_cell.angle_alpha   90.00
_cell.angle_beta   90.00
_cell.angle_gamma   90.00
#
_symmetry.space_group_name_H-M   'P 1'
#
loop_
_entity.id
_entity.type
_entity.pdbx_description
1 polymer ?
#
loop_
_entity_poly.entity_id
_entity_poly.type
_entity_poly.pdbx_seq_one_letter_code
_entity_poly.pdbx_strand_id
1 'polypeptide(L)'
;MLARAINRAAALRCAHTFSTCEQALAAQDREPLPNVILLDVGLPGMNGIQGIREIKKRAPSVQALMLTVYDDHLKVFDAICAGASGYLLKTDDDQAIVDAIQEVLHGGAPMNPRVARLVLGMFTNLAVAPKNDYGLSTREKEILELIVKGLLKKEIADQLGRSYHTVDNHLRSIYEKLNVHSRSGAVAKALNERSF
;
A
#
# COMPACT_ATOMS: atom_id res chain seq x y z
N MET A 1 -4.43 22.95 -19.87
CA MET A 1 -5.72 22.53 -20.41
C MET A 1 -6.65 22.16 -19.27
N LEU A 2 -6.35 21.19 -18.45
CA LEU A 2 -7.18 20.65 -17.37
C LEU A 2 -7.66 21.68 -16.33
N ALA A 3 -6.81 22.59 -15.85
CA ALA A 3 -7.21 23.65 -14.90
C ALA A 3 -8.35 24.53 -15.45
N ARG A 4 -8.39 24.74 -16.77
CA ARG A 4 -9.49 25.48 -17.41
C ARG A 4 -10.78 24.65 -17.46
N ALA A 5 -10.69 23.34 -17.67
CA ALA A 5 -11.85 22.46 -17.65
C ALA A 5 -12.46 22.40 -16.25
N ILE A 6 -11.62 22.22 -15.22
CA ILE A 6 -12.06 22.26 -13.82
C ILE A 6 -12.74 23.59 -13.48
N ASN A 7 -12.18 24.73 -13.88
CA ASN A 7 -12.75 26.04 -13.59
C ASN A 7 -14.02 26.38 -14.38
N ARG A 8 -14.39 25.59 -15.41
CA ARG A 8 -15.68 25.70 -16.11
C ARG A 8 -16.82 25.00 -15.37
N ALA A 9 -16.50 24.03 -14.53
CA ALA A 9 -17.50 23.34 -13.71
C ALA A 9 -17.93 24.23 -12.55
N ALA A 10 -19.24 24.49 -12.44
CA ALA A 10 -19.79 25.50 -11.54
C ALA A 10 -19.46 25.33 -10.05
N ALA A 11 -19.15 24.10 -9.62
CA ALA A 11 -18.87 23.77 -8.22
C ALA A 11 -17.37 23.57 -7.90
N LEU A 12 -16.49 23.72 -8.90
CA LEU A 12 -15.06 23.44 -8.74
C LEU A 12 -14.21 24.68 -9.03
N ARG A 13 -13.10 24.79 -8.31
CA ARG A 13 -12.09 25.82 -8.53
C ARG A 13 -10.69 25.22 -8.41
N CYS A 14 -9.92 25.28 -9.47
CA CYS A 14 -8.49 25.04 -9.43
C CYS A 14 -7.81 26.31 -8.94
N ALA A 15 -7.43 26.35 -7.66
CA ALA A 15 -6.79 27.51 -7.06
C ALA A 15 -5.32 27.64 -7.50
N HIS A 16 -4.58 26.53 -7.50
CA HIS A 16 -3.16 26.50 -7.78
C HIS A 16 -2.75 25.32 -8.66
N THR A 17 -1.64 25.49 -9.37
CA THR A 17 -0.95 24.43 -10.10
C THR A 17 0.54 24.52 -9.79
N PHE A 18 1.17 23.37 -9.54
CA PHE A 18 2.57 23.25 -9.19
C PHE A 18 3.28 22.29 -10.13
N SER A 19 4.55 22.49 -10.34
CA SER A 19 5.38 21.62 -11.19
C SER A 19 6.02 20.48 -10.42
N THR A 20 6.08 20.58 -9.10
CA THR A 20 6.67 19.56 -8.20
C THR A 20 5.84 19.38 -6.94
N CYS A 21 5.96 18.20 -6.29
CA CYS A 21 5.32 17.94 -5.01
C CYS A 21 5.84 18.86 -3.91
N GLU A 22 7.13 19.20 -3.91
CA GLU A 22 7.77 20.05 -2.92
C GLU A 22 7.17 21.45 -2.92
N GLN A 23 6.88 22.01 -4.10
CA GLN A 23 6.19 23.30 -4.22
C GLN A 23 4.77 23.25 -3.66
N ALA A 24 4.03 22.18 -3.95
CA ALA A 24 2.67 21.99 -3.44
C ALA A 24 2.66 21.84 -1.90
N LEU A 25 3.61 21.08 -1.35
CA LEU A 25 3.76 20.92 0.10
C LEU A 25 4.15 22.22 0.81
N ALA A 26 5.04 23.02 0.23
CA ALA A 26 5.42 24.32 0.78
C ALA A 26 4.26 25.33 0.73
N ALA A 27 3.36 25.23 -0.22
CA ALA A 27 2.18 26.08 -0.30
C ALA A 27 1.14 25.72 0.76
N GLN A 28 1.01 24.46 1.17
CA GLN A 28 0.09 24.03 2.23
C GLN A 28 0.34 24.72 3.59
N ASP A 29 1.57 25.16 3.85
CA ASP A 29 1.93 25.84 5.09
C ASP A 29 1.47 27.33 5.11
N ARG A 30 1.04 27.88 3.96
CA ARG A 30 0.75 29.31 3.76
C ARG A 30 -0.66 29.60 3.31
N GLU A 31 -1.36 28.60 2.78
CA GLU A 31 -2.66 28.74 2.12
C GLU A 31 -3.71 27.80 2.71
N PRO A 32 -5.01 28.08 2.55
CA PRO A 32 -6.06 27.16 2.94
C PRO A 32 -5.87 25.81 2.24
N LEU A 33 -6.04 24.72 2.99
CA LEU A 33 -5.94 23.37 2.45
C LEU A 33 -7.00 23.15 1.37
N PRO A 34 -6.64 22.58 0.22
CA PRO A 34 -7.60 22.20 -0.80
C PRO A 34 -8.42 21.01 -0.35
N ASN A 35 -9.64 20.85 -0.89
CA ASN A 35 -10.43 19.63 -0.67
C ASN A 35 -9.84 18.44 -1.45
N VAL A 36 -9.33 18.71 -2.67
CA VAL A 36 -8.79 17.68 -3.58
C VAL A 36 -7.47 18.14 -4.16
N ILE A 37 -6.54 17.22 -4.29
CA ILE A 37 -5.27 17.41 -5.02
C ILE A 37 -5.20 16.36 -6.13
N LEU A 38 -4.87 16.81 -7.36
CA LEU A 38 -4.52 15.93 -8.47
C LEU A 38 -2.99 15.82 -8.55
N LEU A 39 -2.46 14.60 -8.55
CA LEU A 39 -1.02 14.34 -8.60
C LEU A 39 -0.66 13.41 -9.75
N ASP A 40 0.39 13.78 -10.48
CA ASP A 40 1.02 12.84 -11.41
C ASP A 40 2.04 11.96 -10.68
N VAL A 41 2.11 10.67 -11.03
CA VAL A 41 3.15 9.75 -10.55
C VAL A 41 4.55 10.23 -11.01
N GLY A 42 4.65 10.70 -12.25
CA GLY A 42 5.90 11.06 -12.91
C GLY A 42 6.41 12.48 -12.63
N LEU A 43 6.14 13.03 -11.45
CA LEU A 43 6.66 14.36 -11.09
C LEU A 43 8.18 14.33 -10.85
N PRO A 44 8.91 15.40 -11.20
CA PRO A 44 10.33 15.52 -10.93
C PRO A 44 10.57 15.69 -9.42
N GLY A 45 11.71 15.18 -8.93
CA GLY A 45 12.04 15.19 -7.51
C GLY A 45 11.24 14.14 -6.76
N MET A 46 10.39 14.57 -5.84
CA MET A 46 9.45 13.70 -5.15
C MET A 46 8.35 13.25 -6.11
N ASN A 47 8.23 11.94 -6.35
CA ASN A 47 7.16 11.41 -7.19
C ASN A 47 5.78 11.56 -6.53
N GLY A 48 4.69 11.47 -7.33
CA GLY A 48 3.34 11.69 -6.82
C GLY A 48 2.92 10.73 -5.71
N ILE A 49 3.39 9.48 -5.71
CA ILE A 49 3.07 8.50 -4.66
C ILE A 49 3.72 8.89 -3.33
N GLN A 50 4.97 9.35 -3.36
CA GLN A 50 5.64 9.93 -2.18
C GLN A 50 4.92 11.21 -1.74
N GLY A 51 4.51 12.04 -2.69
CA GLY A 51 3.73 13.25 -2.44
C GLY A 51 2.42 12.97 -1.68
N ILE A 52 1.67 11.94 -2.08
CA ILE A 52 0.45 11.53 -1.36
C ILE A 52 0.76 11.18 0.10
N ARG A 53 1.81 10.39 0.35
CA ARG A 53 2.18 10.00 1.72
C ARG A 53 2.46 11.23 2.60
N GLU A 54 3.18 12.21 2.07
CA GLU A 54 3.48 13.44 2.82
C GLU A 54 2.24 14.32 3.02
N ILE A 55 1.38 14.44 1.99
CA ILE A 55 0.11 15.18 2.09
C ILE A 55 -0.79 14.53 3.14
N LYS A 56 -0.97 13.22 3.09
CA LYS A 56 -1.84 12.49 4.03
C LYS A 56 -1.34 12.52 5.48
N LYS A 57 -0.02 12.63 5.70
CA LYS A 57 0.55 12.85 7.04
C LYS A 57 0.20 14.23 7.60
N ARG A 58 0.24 15.29 6.77
CA ARG A 58 0.01 16.68 7.18
C ARG A 58 -1.47 17.04 7.19
N ALA A 59 -2.21 16.58 6.21
CA ALA A 59 -3.61 16.89 5.95
C ALA A 59 -4.41 15.63 5.55
N PRO A 60 -4.78 14.76 6.50
CA PRO A 60 -5.46 13.49 6.22
C PRO A 60 -6.81 13.66 5.50
N SER A 61 -7.49 14.80 5.70
CA SER A 61 -8.79 15.09 5.10
C SER A 61 -8.73 15.45 3.61
N VAL A 62 -7.57 15.87 3.11
CA VAL A 62 -7.39 16.22 1.70
C VAL A 62 -7.51 14.96 0.84
N GLN A 63 -8.40 14.98 -0.14
CA GLN A 63 -8.55 13.89 -1.08
C GLN A 63 -7.45 13.94 -2.14
N ALA A 64 -6.76 12.83 -2.36
CA ALA A 64 -5.66 12.75 -3.31
C ALA A 64 -6.03 11.85 -4.49
N LEU A 65 -6.18 12.42 -5.68
CA LEU A 65 -6.42 11.71 -6.92
C LEU A 65 -5.13 11.60 -7.72
N MET A 66 -4.76 10.39 -8.10
CA MET A 66 -3.69 10.19 -9.08
C MET A 66 -4.21 10.49 -10.48
N LEU A 67 -3.44 11.26 -11.25
CA LEU A 67 -3.70 11.52 -12.67
C LEU A 67 -2.40 11.30 -13.46
N THR A 68 -2.28 10.16 -14.14
CA THR A 68 -1.00 9.73 -14.69
C THR A 68 -1.14 8.94 -15.98
N VAL A 69 -0.03 8.77 -16.70
CA VAL A 69 0.03 7.86 -17.87
C VAL A 69 0.30 6.40 -17.47
N TYR A 70 0.64 6.15 -16.21
CA TYR A 70 1.01 4.82 -15.74
C TYR A 70 -0.21 4.04 -15.27
N ASP A 71 -0.35 2.82 -15.76
CA ASP A 71 -1.43 1.89 -15.42
C ASP A 71 -0.90 0.50 -15.03
N ASP A 72 0.38 0.45 -14.62
CA ASP A 72 0.97 -0.80 -14.14
C ASP A 72 0.53 -1.14 -12.70
N HIS A 73 0.43 -2.45 -12.43
CA HIS A 73 -0.06 -3.00 -11.17
C HIS A 73 0.65 -2.45 -9.92
N LEU A 74 1.99 -2.29 -9.98
CA LEU A 74 2.78 -1.89 -8.83
C LEU A 74 2.50 -0.44 -8.46
N LYS A 75 2.44 0.47 -9.44
CA LYS A 75 2.17 1.90 -9.19
C LYS A 75 0.74 2.15 -8.71
N VAL A 76 -0.25 1.41 -9.26
CA VAL A 76 -1.63 1.48 -8.78
C VAL A 76 -1.69 1.03 -7.32
N PHE A 77 -1.07 -0.11 -6.98
CA PHE A 77 -1.02 -0.63 -5.61
C PHE A 77 -0.35 0.35 -4.65
N ASP A 78 0.84 0.83 -5.00
CA ASP A 78 1.61 1.76 -4.17
C ASP A 78 0.87 3.07 -3.92
N ALA A 79 0.13 3.58 -4.91
CA ALA A 79 -0.69 4.78 -4.78
C ALA A 79 -1.86 4.57 -3.80
N ILE A 80 -2.55 3.44 -3.89
CA ILE A 80 -3.65 3.10 -2.98
C ILE A 80 -3.12 2.94 -1.55
N CYS A 81 -2.01 2.20 -1.37
CA CYS A 81 -1.35 2.04 -0.07
C CYS A 81 -0.82 3.36 0.49
N ALA A 82 -0.48 4.32 -0.37
CA ALA A 82 -0.09 5.67 0.04
C ALA A 82 -1.27 6.53 0.51
N GLY A 83 -2.52 6.10 0.24
CA GLY A 83 -3.74 6.81 0.61
C GLY A 83 -4.38 7.59 -0.53
N ALA A 84 -4.14 7.19 -1.79
CA ALA A 84 -4.87 7.75 -2.92
C ALA A 84 -6.37 7.48 -2.78
N SER A 85 -7.19 8.50 -3.03
CA SER A 85 -8.64 8.43 -2.97
C SER A 85 -9.25 8.01 -4.30
N GLY A 86 -8.46 7.98 -5.38
CA GLY A 86 -8.83 7.51 -6.70
C GLY A 86 -7.65 7.53 -7.66
N TYR A 87 -7.82 6.92 -8.84
CA TYR A 87 -6.76 6.76 -9.82
C TYR A 87 -7.30 6.92 -11.24
N LEU A 88 -6.83 7.94 -11.93
CA LEU A 88 -7.25 8.36 -13.27
C LEU A 88 -6.07 8.29 -14.23
N LEU A 89 -6.36 8.03 -15.49
CA LEU A 89 -5.35 8.09 -16.54
C LEU A 89 -5.42 9.43 -17.27
N LYS A 90 -4.27 9.95 -17.71
CA LYS A 90 -4.19 11.16 -18.55
C LYS A 90 -4.81 10.98 -19.95
N THR A 91 -5.19 9.75 -20.30
CA THR A 91 -5.95 9.41 -21.49
C THR A 91 -7.45 9.57 -21.31
N ASP A 92 -7.93 9.71 -20.08
CA ASP A 92 -9.32 10.00 -19.77
C ASP A 92 -9.63 11.45 -20.22
N ASP A 93 -10.85 11.72 -20.65
CA ASP A 93 -11.21 13.04 -21.10
C ASP A 93 -11.36 14.05 -19.94
N ASP A 94 -11.33 15.34 -20.25
CA ASP A 94 -11.42 16.40 -19.25
C ASP A 94 -12.72 16.32 -18.44
N GLN A 95 -13.83 15.84 -19.03
CA GLN A 95 -15.11 15.71 -18.34
C GLN A 95 -15.08 14.55 -17.34
N ALA A 96 -14.53 13.41 -17.72
CA ALA A 96 -14.35 12.28 -16.80
C ALA A 96 -13.48 12.65 -15.58
N ILE A 97 -12.46 13.48 -15.77
CA ILE A 97 -11.65 13.98 -14.66
C ILE A 97 -12.47 14.93 -13.75
N VAL A 98 -13.28 15.81 -14.32
CA VAL A 98 -14.19 16.69 -13.55
C VAL A 98 -15.19 15.86 -12.74
N ASP A 99 -15.82 14.86 -13.36
CA ASP A 99 -16.79 13.98 -12.71
C ASP A 99 -16.13 13.19 -11.55
N ALA A 100 -14.92 12.71 -11.77
CA ALA A 100 -14.13 12.02 -10.75
C ALA A 100 -13.79 12.92 -9.54
N ILE A 101 -13.49 14.21 -9.77
CA ILE A 101 -13.27 15.18 -8.69
C ILE A 101 -14.56 15.35 -7.87
N GLN A 102 -15.71 15.43 -8.54
CA GLN A 102 -17.00 15.53 -7.86
C GLN A 102 -17.32 14.25 -7.09
N GLU A 103 -17.09 13.08 -7.68
CA GLU A 103 -17.30 11.78 -7.05
C GLU A 103 -16.49 11.64 -5.75
N VAL A 104 -15.20 11.99 -5.78
CA VAL A 104 -14.35 11.87 -4.58
C VAL A 104 -14.77 12.83 -3.47
N LEU A 105 -15.28 14.01 -3.81
CA LEU A 105 -15.84 14.97 -2.84
C LEU A 105 -17.07 14.43 -2.13
N HIS A 106 -17.80 13.50 -2.74
CA HIS A 106 -18.96 12.82 -2.16
C HIS A 106 -18.59 11.46 -1.52
N GLY A 107 -17.31 11.19 -1.33
CA GLY A 107 -16.83 9.97 -0.68
C GLY A 107 -16.67 8.75 -1.61
N GLY A 108 -16.78 8.93 -2.91
CA GLY A 108 -16.48 7.90 -3.90
C GLY A 108 -14.99 7.65 -4.08
N ALA A 109 -14.65 6.61 -4.84
CA ALA A 109 -13.28 6.24 -5.18
C ALA A 109 -13.17 6.06 -6.72
N PRO A 110 -13.11 7.17 -7.48
CA PRO A 110 -13.13 7.13 -8.93
C PRO A 110 -11.93 6.37 -9.50
N MET A 111 -12.24 5.43 -10.37
CA MET A 111 -11.27 4.63 -11.11
C MET A 111 -11.87 4.25 -12.45
N ASN A 112 -11.08 4.29 -13.52
CA ASN A 112 -11.58 3.73 -14.77
C ASN A 112 -11.68 2.18 -14.68
N PRO A 113 -12.46 1.51 -15.54
CA PRO A 113 -12.69 0.07 -15.46
C PRO A 113 -11.41 -0.78 -15.52
N ARG A 114 -10.36 -0.29 -16.19
CA ARG A 114 -9.07 -0.96 -16.29
C ARG A 114 -8.35 -0.95 -14.94
N VAL A 115 -8.25 0.20 -14.30
CA VAL A 115 -7.65 0.36 -12.97
C VAL A 115 -8.44 -0.41 -11.91
N ALA A 116 -9.77 -0.31 -11.93
CA ALA A 116 -10.63 -1.06 -11.01
C ALA A 116 -10.40 -2.59 -11.11
N ARG A 117 -10.24 -3.13 -12.34
CA ARG A 117 -9.92 -4.54 -12.54
C ARG A 117 -8.55 -4.92 -11.99
N LEU A 118 -7.54 -4.04 -12.11
CA LEU A 118 -6.22 -4.27 -11.50
C LEU A 118 -6.32 -4.35 -9.97
N VAL A 119 -7.05 -3.43 -9.36
CA VAL A 119 -7.28 -3.42 -7.91
C VAL A 119 -7.99 -4.69 -7.44
N LEU A 120 -9.06 -5.11 -8.12
CA LEU A 120 -9.75 -6.36 -7.80
C LEU A 120 -8.84 -7.58 -7.95
N GLY A 121 -8.00 -7.61 -8.99
CA GLY A 121 -7.00 -8.66 -9.19
C GLY A 121 -5.96 -8.74 -8.08
N MET A 122 -5.58 -7.60 -7.48
CA MET A 122 -4.67 -7.58 -6.33
C MET A 122 -5.31 -8.21 -5.09
N PHE A 123 -6.58 -7.93 -4.82
CA PHE A 123 -7.32 -8.55 -3.71
C PHE A 123 -7.49 -10.05 -3.90
N THR A 124 -7.78 -10.51 -5.12
CA THR A 124 -7.85 -11.94 -5.41
C THR A 124 -6.51 -12.64 -5.19
N ASN A 125 -5.41 -12.03 -5.59
CA ASN A 125 -4.07 -12.57 -5.33
C ASN A 125 -3.69 -12.53 -3.84
N LEU A 126 -4.14 -11.54 -3.08
CA LEU A 126 -3.96 -11.48 -1.62
C LEU A 126 -4.85 -12.50 -0.89
N ALA A 127 -6.08 -12.75 -1.40
CA ALA A 127 -7.01 -13.70 -0.81
C ALA A 127 -6.70 -15.16 -1.21
N VAL A 128 -6.07 -15.36 -2.37
CA VAL A 128 -5.69 -16.66 -2.96
C VAL A 128 -4.17 -16.90 -2.81
N ALA A 129 -3.42 -16.08 -2.05
CA ALA A 129 -2.13 -16.59 -1.58
C ALA A 129 -2.46 -17.91 -0.85
N PRO A 130 -2.17 -19.10 -1.43
CA PRO A 130 -2.38 -20.33 -0.71
C PRO A 130 -1.62 -20.12 0.61
N LYS A 131 -2.26 -20.37 1.73
CA LYS A 131 -1.49 -20.66 2.95
C LYS A 131 -0.62 -21.82 2.50
N ASN A 132 0.63 -21.54 2.14
CA ASN A 132 1.57 -22.60 1.84
C ASN A 132 1.64 -23.40 3.14
N ASP A 133 0.79 -24.42 3.23
CA ASP A 133 0.87 -25.35 4.33
C ASP A 133 2.14 -26.18 4.05
N TYR A 134 3.26 -25.63 4.50
CA TYR A 134 4.56 -26.29 4.43
C TYR A 134 4.57 -27.63 5.17
N GLY A 135 3.39 -28.18 5.48
CA GLY A 135 3.23 -29.40 6.29
C GLY A 135 3.74 -29.19 7.73
N LEU A 136 3.71 -27.95 8.21
CA LEU A 136 4.07 -27.66 9.59
C LEU A 136 2.99 -28.20 10.53
N SER A 137 3.37 -29.04 11.48
CA SER A 137 2.48 -29.46 12.56
C SER A 137 2.07 -28.26 13.42
N THR A 138 0.98 -28.40 14.17
CA THR A 138 0.51 -27.36 15.12
C THR A 138 1.65 -26.91 16.04
N ARG A 139 2.48 -27.84 16.49
CA ARG A 139 3.62 -27.53 17.36
C ARG A 139 4.73 -26.76 16.68
N GLU A 140 5.01 -27.07 15.42
CA GLU A 140 5.99 -26.34 14.62
C GLU A 140 5.53 -24.93 14.31
N LYS A 141 4.23 -24.72 14.05
CA LYS A 141 3.62 -23.39 13.89
C LYS A 141 3.79 -22.55 15.15
N GLU A 142 3.47 -23.09 16.32
CA GLU A 142 3.62 -22.44 17.62
C GLU A 142 5.08 -22.03 17.90
N ILE A 143 6.04 -22.92 17.62
CA ILE A 143 7.47 -22.63 17.78
C ILE A 143 7.90 -21.54 16.80
N LEU A 144 7.43 -21.56 15.56
CA LEU A 144 7.76 -20.56 14.55
C LEU A 144 7.23 -19.18 14.91
N GLU A 145 6.01 -19.10 15.48
CA GLU A 145 5.47 -17.83 16.02
C GLU A 145 6.35 -17.25 17.14
N LEU A 146 6.84 -18.10 18.05
CA LEU A 146 7.69 -17.65 19.14
C LEU A 146 9.07 -17.17 18.63
N ILE A 147 9.59 -17.77 17.56
CA ILE A 147 10.81 -17.28 16.89
C ILE A 147 10.58 -15.91 16.25
N VAL A 148 9.44 -15.73 15.59
CA VAL A 148 9.04 -14.44 14.97
C VAL A 148 8.92 -13.35 16.05
N LYS A 149 8.41 -13.69 17.25
CA LYS A 149 8.38 -12.79 18.41
C LYS A 149 9.76 -12.52 19.02
N GLY A 150 10.84 -13.16 18.52
CA GLY A 150 12.21 -12.91 18.92
C GLY A 150 12.75 -13.83 20.01
N LEU A 151 11.96 -14.76 20.57
CA LEU A 151 12.36 -15.61 21.68
C LEU A 151 13.53 -16.53 21.33
N LEU A 152 14.46 -16.71 22.24
CA LEU A 152 15.59 -17.64 22.11
C LEU A 152 15.12 -19.09 22.34
N LYS A 153 15.86 -20.07 21.83
CA LYS A 153 15.54 -21.51 21.98
C LYS A 153 15.27 -21.93 23.43
N LYS A 154 16.04 -21.37 24.39
CA LYS A 154 15.89 -21.65 25.82
C LYS A 154 14.56 -21.10 26.35
N GLU A 155 14.21 -19.87 25.99
CA GLU A 155 12.96 -19.22 26.38
C GLU A 155 11.74 -19.96 25.80
N ILE A 156 11.85 -20.42 24.55
CA ILE A 156 10.81 -21.25 23.92
C ILE A 156 10.67 -22.59 24.66
N ALA A 157 11.78 -23.23 25.04
CA ALA A 157 11.77 -24.48 25.78
C ALA A 157 11.07 -24.30 27.15
N ASP A 158 11.42 -23.24 27.86
CA ASP A 158 10.83 -22.91 29.17
C ASP A 158 9.33 -22.59 29.02
N GLN A 159 8.95 -21.75 28.06
CA GLN A 159 7.56 -21.36 27.82
C GLN A 159 6.66 -22.54 27.42
N LEU A 160 7.20 -23.48 26.66
CA LEU A 160 6.45 -24.62 26.15
C LEU A 160 6.55 -25.88 27.06
N GLY A 161 7.26 -25.80 28.18
CA GLY A 161 7.49 -26.91 29.10
C GLY A 161 8.22 -28.09 28.43
N ARG A 162 9.20 -27.81 27.57
CA ARG A 162 9.94 -28.82 26.79
C ARG A 162 11.44 -28.68 26.98
N SER A 163 12.20 -29.74 26.63
CA SER A 163 13.64 -29.67 26.67
C SER A 163 14.17 -28.78 25.51
N TYR A 164 15.32 -28.16 25.74
CA TYR A 164 16.05 -27.42 24.68
C TYR A 164 16.27 -28.29 23.43
N HIS A 165 16.63 -29.57 23.63
CA HIS A 165 16.86 -30.51 22.53
C HIS A 165 15.57 -30.78 21.71
N THR A 166 14.43 -30.87 22.37
CA THR A 166 13.14 -31.03 21.68
C THR A 166 12.82 -29.83 20.80
N VAL A 167 13.04 -28.61 21.30
CA VAL A 167 12.85 -27.37 20.52
C VAL A 167 13.83 -27.29 19.35
N ASP A 168 15.08 -27.70 19.55
CA ASP A 168 16.10 -27.72 18.48
C ASP A 168 15.73 -28.69 17.35
N ASN A 169 15.20 -29.85 17.67
CA ASN A 169 14.70 -30.80 16.67
C ASN A 169 13.52 -30.24 15.85
N HIS A 170 12.55 -29.62 16.53
CA HIS A 170 11.44 -28.95 15.82
C HIS A 170 11.96 -27.83 14.90
N LEU A 171 12.94 -27.06 15.34
CA LEU A 171 13.51 -26.01 14.52
C LEU A 171 14.20 -26.52 13.27
N ARG A 172 14.91 -27.65 13.35
CA ARG A 172 15.50 -28.30 12.18
C ARG A 172 14.43 -28.72 11.18
N SER A 173 13.38 -29.39 11.68
CA SER A 173 12.22 -29.78 10.84
C SER A 173 11.53 -28.56 10.20
N ILE A 174 11.35 -27.48 10.96
CA ILE A 174 10.78 -26.21 10.43
C ILE A 174 11.67 -25.66 9.32
N TYR A 175 13.00 -25.61 9.51
CA TYR A 175 13.92 -25.09 8.50
C TYR A 175 13.93 -25.95 7.22
N GLU A 176 13.89 -27.26 7.35
CA GLU A 176 13.75 -28.19 6.23
C GLU A 176 12.44 -27.97 5.46
N LYS A 177 11.32 -27.94 6.18
CA LYS A 177 9.99 -27.74 5.58
C LYS A 177 9.83 -26.38 4.92
N LEU A 178 10.42 -25.34 5.51
CA LEU A 178 10.43 -23.99 4.95
C LEU A 178 11.50 -23.80 3.85
N ASN A 179 12.36 -24.82 3.62
CA ASN A 179 13.52 -24.72 2.72
C ASN A 179 14.40 -23.50 3.02
N VAL A 180 14.79 -23.33 4.27
CA VAL A 180 15.70 -22.28 4.76
C VAL A 180 16.80 -22.87 5.63
N HIS A 181 17.94 -22.16 5.73
CA HIS A 181 19.12 -22.69 6.45
C HIS A 181 19.44 -21.91 7.73
N SER A 182 18.61 -20.95 8.11
CA SER A 182 18.86 -20.09 9.26
C SER A 182 17.58 -19.62 9.94
N ARG A 183 17.72 -19.20 11.20
CA ARG A 183 16.64 -18.57 11.96
C ARG A 183 16.13 -17.32 11.28
N SER A 184 17.03 -16.45 10.82
CA SER A 184 16.65 -15.22 10.10
C SER A 184 15.91 -15.51 8.80
N GLY A 185 16.31 -16.55 8.08
CA GLY A 185 15.59 -17.02 6.89
C GLY A 185 14.17 -17.49 7.21
N ALA A 186 13.99 -18.25 8.29
CA ALA A 186 12.68 -18.71 8.73
C ALA A 186 11.78 -17.55 9.15
N VAL A 187 12.32 -16.58 9.90
CA VAL A 187 11.58 -15.37 10.31
C VAL A 187 11.19 -14.52 9.09
N ALA A 188 12.11 -14.26 8.17
CA ALA A 188 11.85 -13.49 6.96
C ALA A 188 10.75 -14.16 6.11
N LYS A 189 10.82 -15.48 5.93
CA LYS A 189 9.84 -16.24 5.17
C LYS A 189 8.46 -16.22 5.84
N ALA A 190 8.42 -16.42 7.16
CA ALA A 190 7.20 -16.35 7.94
C ALA A 190 6.50 -14.99 7.87
N LEU A 191 7.25 -13.90 7.94
CA LEU A 191 6.73 -12.53 7.85
C LEU A 191 6.24 -12.18 6.44
N ASN A 192 6.98 -12.58 5.40
CA ASN A 192 6.63 -12.28 4.01
C ASN A 192 5.39 -13.02 3.52
N GLU A 193 5.19 -14.25 4.00
CA GLU A 193 4.11 -15.10 3.49
C GLU A 193 2.86 -15.10 4.38
N ARG A 194 2.84 -14.32 5.50
CA ARG A 194 1.74 -14.30 6.48
C ARG A 194 1.22 -15.71 6.81
N SER A 195 2.13 -16.67 6.98
CA SER A 195 1.84 -18.11 7.01
C SER A 195 1.23 -18.63 8.33
N PHE A 196 0.59 -17.74 9.11
CA PHE A 196 -0.03 -18.12 10.40
C PHE A 196 -1.41 -17.52 10.56
#